data_d94ec66ae817f7f6573b69c049b8c3c5
#
_entry.id   d94ec66ae817f7f6573b69c049b8c3c5
#
_cell.length_a   1.000
_cell.length_b   1.000
_cell.length_c   1.000
_cell.angle_alpha   90.00
_cell.angle_beta   90.00
_cell.angle_gamma   90.00
#
_symmetry.space_group_name_H-M   'P 1'
#
loop_
_entity.id
_entity.type
_entity.pdbx_description
1 polymer ?
#
loop_
_entity_poly.entity_id
_entity_poly.type
_entity_poly.pdbx_seq_one_letter_code
_entity_poly.pdbx_strand_id
1 'polypeptide(L)'
;PTAIFAGYDAIGAIKFIQNEIDQFQKEKKEKQEIKCHCCKHYNRRILSIVLSANRAQTRIYYRIYDNNDIMDQQIIIKPTLNTNDLYDVIDTVLLKVKHLDAIAIAIPGIIKENDHLRSSIDGKDIDLKNELEKKYHIDVVISNNANAAVVGFSLEHSEYKNIIFHSQPFGFGVGGQGILVNGQVVLGKEGIAGEIRFFLRRMQLSDDCEKLAWHQTGVKELVIKSLLPVISIIGPEAIALFSPMTPDKEEIKEGLLSFIPQEFLPEIYIIKESWYYMLDGITKLCLDDLNENEQV
;
A
#
# COMPACT_ATOMS: atom_id res chain seq x y z
N PRO A 1 26.23 1.97 -8.35
CA PRO A 1 24.92 2.60 -8.52
C PRO A 1 24.75 3.26 -9.91
N THR A 2 25.84 3.75 -10.51
CA THR A 2 25.83 4.51 -11.79
C THR A 2 25.53 3.68 -13.03
N ALA A 3 25.70 2.38 -12.99
CA ALA A 3 25.52 1.51 -14.17
C ALA A 3 24.04 1.13 -14.45
N ILE A 4 23.13 1.36 -13.50
CA ILE A 4 21.72 0.97 -13.63
C ILE A 4 20.92 1.99 -14.46
N PHE A 5 21.37 3.23 -14.54
CA PHE A 5 20.67 4.33 -15.23
C PHE A 5 21.10 4.54 -16.70
N ALA A 6 22.07 3.78 -17.20
CA ALA A 6 22.51 3.88 -18.60
C ALA A 6 21.47 3.22 -19.52
N GLY A 7 20.55 4.03 -20.05
CA GLY A 7 19.52 3.60 -21.00
C GLY A 7 18.08 3.88 -20.60
N TYR A 8 17.83 4.42 -19.41
CA TYR A 8 16.51 4.84 -18.94
C TYR A 8 16.44 6.38 -18.89
N ASP A 9 15.24 6.93 -18.91
CA ASP A 9 15.04 8.39 -18.78
C ASP A 9 15.54 8.88 -17.42
N ALA A 10 16.85 9.19 -17.37
CA ALA A 10 17.53 9.68 -16.17
C ALA A 10 16.91 10.97 -15.63
N ILE A 11 16.29 11.78 -16.51
CA ILE A 11 15.65 13.04 -16.14
C ILE A 11 14.37 12.77 -15.35
N GLY A 12 13.58 11.79 -15.75
CA GLY A 12 12.38 11.37 -15.03
C GLY A 12 12.71 10.81 -13.64
N ALA A 13 13.74 9.96 -13.56
CA ALA A 13 14.21 9.41 -12.28
C ALA A 13 14.76 10.49 -11.33
N ILE A 14 15.54 11.45 -11.85
CA ILE A 14 16.06 12.56 -11.06
C ILE A 14 14.95 13.48 -10.58
N LYS A 15 13.99 13.83 -11.44
CA LYS A 15 12.82 14.64 -11.06
C LYS A 15 11.98 13.95 -9.97
N PHE A 16 11.78 12.63 -10.10
CA PHE A 16 11.07 11.86 -9.09
C PHE A 16 11.79 11.93 -7.72
N ILE A 17 13.10 11.65 -7.69
CA ILE A 17 13.89 11.70 -6.46
C ILE A 17 13.87 13.12 -5.85
N GLN A 18 13.96 14.16 -6.70
CA GLN A 18 13.93 15.55 -6.22
C GLN A 18 12.56 15.91 -5.63
N ASN A 19 11.46 15.57 -6.31
CA ASN A 19 10.11 15.77 -5.79
C ASN A 19 9.89 15.05 -4.45
N GLU A 20 10.40 13.84 -4.31
CA GLU A 20 10.33 13.06 -3.07
C GLU A 20 11.10 13.75 -1.92
N ILE A 21 12.27 14.33 -2.21
CA ILE A 21 13.07 15.08 -1.23
C ILE A 21 12.36 16.38 -0.83
N ASP A 22 11.84 17.13 -1.80
CA ASP A 22 11.16 18.40 -1.57
C ASP A 22 9.87 18.19 -0.77
N GLN A 23 9.14 17.11 -1.06
CA GLN A 23 7.93 16.73 -0.36
C GLN A 23 8.23 16.32 1.10
N PHE A 24 9.28 15.54 1.32
CA PHE A 24 9.75 15.19 2.67
C PHE A 24 10.13 16.42 3.50
N GLN A 25 10.76 17.43 2.87
CA GLN A 25 11.10 18.69 3.56
C GLN A 25 9.86 19.51 3.89
N LYS A 26 8.82 19.46 3.05
CA LYS A 26 7.54 20.13 3.27
C LYS A 26 6.73 19.46 4.39
N GLU A 27 6.66 18.15 4.42
CA GLU A 27 5.98 17.36 5.47
C GLU A 27 6.57 17.60 6.88
N LYS A 28 7.89 17.84 6.98
CA LYS A 28 8.53 18.26 8.24
C LYS A 28 8.06 19.63 8.74
N LYS A 29 7.55 20.51 7.87
CA LYS A 29 7.12 21.88 8.22
C LYS A 29 5.64 21.98 8.54
N GLU A 30 4.81 21.10 7.99
CA GLU A 30 3.37 21.09 8.20
C GLU A 30 3.01 20.07 9.30
N LYS A 31 3.10 20.47 10.58
CA LYS A 31 2.35 19.83 11.65
C LYS A 31 0.86 20.14 11.46
N GLN A 32 0.22 19.55 10.46
CA GLN A 32 -1.23 19.55 10.38
C GLN A 32 -1.78 18.59 11.43
N GLU A 33 -2.87 18.99 12.10
CA GLU A 33 -3.70 18.09 12.90
C GLU A 33 -4.31 17.03 11.98
N ILE A 34 -3.58 15.95 11.78
CA ILE A 34 -4.07 14.79 11.03
C ILE A 34 -4.99 14.03 11.98
N LYS A 35 -6.30 14.14 11.76
CA LYS A 35 -7.29 13.32 12.48
C LYS A 35 -7.36 11.94 11.85
N CYS A 36 -7.21 10.90 12.65
CA CYS A 36 -7.47 9.54 12.22
C CYS A 36 -8.96 9.35 11.90
N HIS A 37 -9.28 8.92 10.70
CA HIS A 37 -10.66 8.63 10.30
C HIS A 37 -11.16 7.27 10.81
N CYS A 38 -10.24 6.35 11.14
CA CYS A 38 -10.55 4.97 11.55
C CYS A 38 -10.91 4.82 13.04
N CYS A 39 -10.43 5.73 13.92
CA CYS A 39 -10.40 5.50 15.37
C CYS A 39 -11.56 6.13 16.15
N LYS A 40 -12.66 6.49 15.51
CA LYS A 40 -13.74 7.29 16.13
C LYS A 40 -14.41 6.67 17.38
N HIS A 41 -14.15 5.40 17.72
CA HIS A 41 -14.88 4.71 18.80
C HIS A 41 -14.07 3.70 19.64
N TYR A 42 -12.74 3.68 19.57
CA TYR A 42 -11.94 2.65 20.21
C TYR A 42 -10.98 3.22 21.25
N ASN A 43 -11.05 2.67 22.48
CA ASN A 43 -10.14 3.03 23.56
C ASN A 43 -8.91 2.09 23.52
N ARG A 44 -8.11 2.21 22.45
CA ARG A 44 -6.97 1.33 22.18
C ARG A 44 -5.73 2.14 21.80
N ARG A 45 -4.57 1.64 22.20
CA ARG A 45 -3.27 2.17 21.78
C ARG A 45 -2.63 1.22 20.79
N ILE A 46 -2.52 1.63 19.54
CA ILE A 46 -2.07 0.80 18.43
C ILE A 46 -0.82 1.42 17.79
N LEU A 47 0.20 0.60 17.59
CA LEU A 47 1.33 0.92 16.73
C LEU A 47 1.05 0.41 15.31
N SER A 48 0.81 1.31 14.37
CA SER A 48 0.64 0.97 12.96
C SER A 48 1.93 1.25 12.18
N ILE A 49 2.39 0.25 11.43
CA ILE A 49 3.64 0.29 10.67
C ILE A 49 3.33 -0.05 9.21
N VAL A 50 3.91 0.72 8.28
CA VAL A 50 3.87 0.44 6.84
C VAL A 50 5.30 0.29 6.33
N LEU A 51 5.62 -0.85 5.75
CA LEU A 51 6.85 -1.08 5.03
C LEU A 51 6.62 -0.82 3.54
N SER A 52 7.35 0.12 2.94
CA SER A 52 7.24 0.45 1.53
C SER A 52 8.60 0.36 0.86
N ALA A 53 8.65 -0.26 -0.31
CA ALA A 53 9.86 -0.38 -1.09
C ALA A 53 9.59 -0.01 -2.55
N ASN A 54 10.51 0.76 -3.13
CA ASN A 54 10.59 0.96 -4.57
C ASN A 54 12.06 0.81 -5.01
N ARG A 55 12.35 0.91 -6.30
CA ARG A 55 13.72 0.75 -6.81
C ARG A 55 14.69 1.86 -6.39
N ALA A 56 14.18 3.00 -5.91
CA ALA A 56 15.00 4.11 -5.46
C ALA A 56 15.37 4.01 -3.98
N GLN A 57 14.42 3.59 -3.14
CA GLN A 57 14.59 3.55 -1.68
C GLN A 57 13.52 2.70 -1.00
N THR A 58 13.76 2.41 0.25
CA THR A 58 12.80 1.76 1.14
C THR A 58 12.44 2.69 2.29
N ARG A 59 11.21 2.60 2.78
CA ARG A 59 10.68 3.45 3.83
C ARG A 59 9.90 2.63 4.85
N ILE A 60 10.03 3.02 6.11
CA ILE A 60 9.15 2.59 7.19
C ILE A 60 8.37 3.82 7.63
N TYR A 61 7.07 3.76 7.52
CA TYR A 61 6.18 4.73 8.13
C TYR A 61 5.60 4.12 9.38
N TYR A 62 5.52 4.86 10.48
CA TYR A 62 4.76 4.41 11.62
C TYR A 62 3.96 5.53 12.26
N ARG A 63 2.85 5.15 12.88
CA ARG A 63 2.02 5.96 13.76
C ARG A 63 1.72 5.23 15.04
N ILE A 64 1.66 5.99 16.13
CA ILE A 64 1.13 5.53 17.40
C ILE A 64 -0.23 6.22 17.58
N TYR A 65 -1.27 5.43 17.58
CA TYR A 65 -2.61 5.88 17.94
C TYR A 65 -2.86 5.63 19.42
N ASP A 66 -3.45 6.60 20.12
CA ASP A 66 -4.01 6.44 21.45
C ASP A 66 -5.46 6.93 21.41
N ASN A 67 -6.36 6.01 21.45
CA ASN A 67 -7.77 6.30 21.18
C ASN A 67 -7.96 6.86 19.76
N ASN A 68 -8.33 8.13 19.65
CA ASN A 68 -8.54 8.81 18.38
C ASN A 68 -7.40 9.75 17.98
N ASP A 69 -6.40 9.86 18.83
CA ASP A 69 -5.31 10.82 18.65
C ASP A 69 -4.06 10.15 18.12
N ILE A 70 -3.35 10.84 17.25
CA ILE A 70 -2.02 10.45 16.79
C ILE A 70 -1.01 11.01 17.78
N MET A 71 -0.41 10.13 18.57
CA MET A 71 0.61 10.50 19.58
C MET A 71 1.97 10.78 18.95
N ASP A 72 2.38 9.96 17.99
CA ASP A 72 3.66 10.08 17.29
C ASP A 72 3.53 9.53 15.87
N GLN A 73 4.27 10.13 14.95
CA GLN A 73 4.37 9.68 13.57
C GLN A 73 5.78 9.92 13.05
N GLN A 74 6.37 8.92 12.41
CA GLN A 74 7.72 9.03 11.84
C GLN A 74 7.81 8.36 10.48
N ILE A 75 8.79 8.82 9.70
CA ILE A 75 9.20 8.23 8.43
C ILE A 75 10.70 7.94 8.52
N ILE A 76 11.06 6.68 8.33
CA ILE A 76 12.45 6.21 8.34
C ILE A 76 12.81 5.76 6.93
N ILE A 77 13.84 6.36 6.35
CA ILE A 77 14.31 6.05 4.99
C ILE A 77 15.59 5.22 5.13
N LYS A 78 15.63 4.07 4.44
CA LYS A 78 16.79 3.17 4.41
C LYS A 78 17.10 2.74 2.98
N PRO A 79 18.35 2.43 2.66
CA PRO A 79 18.73 1.89 1.35
C PRO A 79 18.06 0.53 1.07
N THR A 80 17.97 -0.29 2.11
CA THR A 80 17.36 -1.63 2.10
C THR A 80 16.61 -1.86 3.40
N LEU A 81 15.58 -2.69 3.37
CA LEU A 81 14.86 -3.14 4.55
C LEU A 81 15.22 -4.60 4.85
N ASN A 82 15.31 -4.89 6.13
CA ASN A 82 15.39 -6.24 6.67
C ASN A 82 14.50 -6.37 7.91
N THR A 83 14.29 -7.58 8.40
CA THR A 83 13.41 -7.85 9.54
C THR A 83 13.87 -7.13 10.82
N ASN A 84 15.19 -6.94 11.00
CA ASN A 84 15.72 -6.23 12.18
C ASN A 84 15.27 -4.76 12.21
N ASP A 85 15.10 -4.13 11.05
CA ASP A 85 14.60 -2.74 10.98
C ASP A 85 13.20 -2.60 11.58
N LEU A 86 12.36 -3.63 11.43
CA LEU A 86 11.04 -3.67 12.05
C LEU A 86 11.15 -3.83 13.57
N TYR A 87 12.02 -4.71 14.05
CA TYR A 87 12.29 -4.86 15.47
C TYR A 87 12.81 -3.58 16.09
N ASP A 88 13.74 -2.88 15.43
CA ASP A 88 14.29 -1.60 15.90
C ASP A 88 13.20 -0.53 16.09
N VAL A 89 12.24 -0.48 15.18
CA VAL A 89 11.09 0.44 15.27
C VAL A 89 10.22 0.09 16.46
N ILE A 90 9.83 -1.17 16.62
CA ILE A 90 8.97 -1.64 17.71
C ILE A 90 9.68 -1.40 19.06
N ASP A 91 10.95 -1.78 19.19
CA ASP A 91 11.75 -1.60 20.40
C ASP A 91 11.86 -0.10 20.76
N THR A 92 12.09 0.77 19.75
CA THR A 92 12.13 2.24 19.94
C THR A 92 10.81 2.81 20.44
N VAL A 93 9.69 2.32 19.90
CA VAL A 93 8.34 2.76 20.31
C VAL A 93 8.04 2.29 21.72
N LEU A 94 8.36 1.04 22.08
CA LEU A 94 8.13 0.49 23.41
C LEU A 94 8.96 1.19 24.52
N LEU A 95 10.07 1.84 24.16
CA LEU A 95 10.78 2.73 25.08
C LEU A 95 10.03 4.05 25.33
N LYS A 96 9.21 4.51 24.40
CA LYS A 96 8.45 5.77 24.51
C LYS A 96 7.07 5.58 25.15
N VAL A 97 6.42 4.45 24.91
CA VAL A 97 5.07 4.15 25.40
C VAL A 97 5.09 2.96 26.34
N LYS A 98 4.35 3.06 27.45
CA LYS A 98 4.34 2.01 28.49
C LYS A 98 3.55 0.76 28.08
N HIS A 99 2.62 0.89 27.15
CA HIS A 99 1.70 -0.17 26.75
C HIS A 99 1.22 0.05 25.32
N LEU A 100 1.10 -1.03 24.58
CA LEU A 100 0.40 -1.13 23.30
C LEU A 100 -0.62 -2.26 23.41
N ASP A 101 -1.83 -2.04 22.90
CA ASP A 101 -2.84 -3.09 22.81
C ASP A 101 -2.60 -3.99 21.62
N ALA A 102 -2.09 -3.43 20.51
CA ALA A 102 -1.74 -4.21 19.33
C ALA A 102 -0.67 -3.53 18.46
N ILE A 103 -0.07 -4.34 17.57
CA ILE A 103 0.83 -3.89 16.51
C ILE A 103 0.19 -4.28 15.16
N ALA A 104 -0.01 -3.29 14.31
CA ALA A 104 -0.61 -3.45 12.99
C ALA A 104 0.42 -3.18 11.89
N ILE A 105 0.64 -4.12 10.97
CA ILE A 105 1.74 -4.03 9.99
C ILE A 105 1.21 -4.22 8.57
N ALA A 106 1.39 -3.21 7.72
CA ALA A 106 1.20 -3.35 6.28
C ALA A 106 2.56 -3.55 5.59
N ILE A 107 2.67 -4.63 4.80
CA ILE A 107 3.95 -5.08 4.23
C ILE A 107 3.77 -5.53 2.76
N PRO A 108 4.79 -5.33 1.88
CA PRO A 108 4.75 -5.87 0.54
C PRO A 108 4.87 -7.40 0.55
N GLY A 109 3.93 -8.09 -0.07
CA GLY A 109 3.94 -9.56 -0.18
C GLY A 109 2.54 -10.14 -0.09
N ILE A 110 2.44 -11.45 -0.19
CA ILE A 110 1.19 -12.20 -0.06
C ILE A 110 1.07 -12.67 1.40
N ILE A 111 0.00 -12.28 2.06
CA ILE A 111 -0.35 -12.81 3.38
C ILE A 111 -1.28 -13.99 3.16
N LYS A 112 -0.86 -15.17 3.59
CA LYS A 112 -1.62 -16.42 3.45
C LYS A 112 -2.66 -16.57 4.55
N GLU A 113 -3.59 -17.50 4.37
CA GLU A 113 -4.66 -17.81 5.34
C GLU A 113 -4.15 -18.19 6.74
N ASN A 114 -2.92 -18.72 6.84
CA ASN A 114 -2.25 -19.02 8.11
C ASN A 114 -1.37 -17.88 8.64
N ASP A 115 -1.59 -16.65 8.18
CA ASP A 115 -0.83 -15.45 8.51
C ASP A 115 0.66 -15.47 8.14
N HIS A 116 1.10 -16.47 7.37
CA HIS A 116 2.46 -16.51 6.86
C HIS A 116 2.64 -15.52 5.72
N LEU A 117 3.62 -14.65 5.85
CA LEU A 117 4.03 -13.74 4.79
C LEU A 117 4.85 -14.49 3.73
N ARG A 118 4.35 -14.51 2.49
CA ARG A 118 5.19 -14.84 1.34
C ARG A 118 5.90 -13.58 0.85
N SER A 119 7.17 -13.44 1.19
CA SER A 119 8.00 -12.29 0.81
C SER A 119 7.97 -12.04 -0.71
N SER A 120 7.77 -10.80 -1.10
CA SER A 120 7.83 -10.38 -2.51
C SER A 120 9.27 -10.30 -3.04
N ILE A 121 10.27 -10.31 -2.16
CA ILE A 121 11.69 -10.15 -2.49
C ILE A 121 12.33 -11.49 -2.84
N ASP A 122 12.24 -12.47 -1.95
CA ASP A 122 12.90 -13.78 -2.08
C ASP A 122 11.93 -14.95 -2.21
N GLY A 123 10.63 -14.71 -2.13
CA GLY A 123 9.59 -15.71 -2.25
C GLY A 123 9.52 -16.72 -1.10
N LYS A 124 10.25 -16.47 -0.01
CA LYS A 124 10.20 -17.32 1.18
C LYS A 124 8.97 -17.05 2.02
N ASP A 125 8.48 -18.06 2.69
CA ASP A 125 7.43 -17.95 3.68
C ASP A 125 8.05 -17.63 5.04
N ILE A 126 7.51 -16.61 5.72
CA ILE A 126 7.99 -16.12 7.02
C ILE A 126 6.81 -16.11 7.98
N ASP A 127 6.99 -16.67 9.16
CA ASP A 127 6.01 -16.65 10.25
C ASP A 127 6.17 -15.38 11.12
N LEU A 128 6.08 -14.23 10.45
CA LEU A 128 6.37 -12.93 11.07
C LEU A 128 5.42 -12.59 12.23
N LYS A 129 4.13 -12.92 12.11
CA LYS A 129 3.14 -12.68 13.15
C LYS A 129 3.53 -13.40 14.44
N ASN A 130 3.69 -14.72 14.37
CA ASN A 130 4.04 -15.52 15.54
C ASN A 130 5.41 -15.15 16.13
N GLU A 131 6.38 -14.78 15.30
CA GLU A 131 7.69 -14.32 15.79
C GLU A 131 7.56 -13.03 16.62
N LEU A 132 6.77 -12.07 16.14
CA LEU A 132 6.54 -10.80 16.84
C LEU A 132 5.71 -11.00 18.11
N GLU A 133 4.61 -11.76 18.05
CA GLU A 133 3.76 -12.04 19.21
C GLU A 133 4.52 -12.77 20.33
N LYS A 134 5.37 -13.74 19.98
CA LYS A 134 6.23 -14.42 20.95
C LYS A 134 7.25 -13.50 21.58
N LYS A 135 7.81 -12.56 20.82
CA LYS A 135 8.85 -11.64 21.34
C LYS A 135 8.25 -10.57 22.24
N TYR A 136 7.14 -9.97 21.82
CA TYR A 136 6.60 -8.77 22.45
C TYR A 136 5.42 -9.03 23.39
N HIS A 137 4.78 -10.19 23.29
CA HIS A 137 3.55 -10.52 24.02
C HIS A 137 2.43 -9.50 23.78
N ILE A 138 2.31 -9.05 22.51
CA ILE A 138 1.34 -8.08 22.02
C ILE A 138 0.70 -8.69 20.78
N ASP A 139 -0.62 -8.52 20.62
CA ASP A 139 -1.34 -8.99 19.44
C ASP A 139 -0.82 -8.30 18.17
N VAL A 140 -0.63 -9.09 17.11
CA VAL A 140 -0.08 -8.60 15.84
C VAL A 140 -1.04 -8.89 14.70
N VAL A 141 -1.38 -7.84 13.92
CA VAL A 141 -2.15 -7.97 12.69
C VAL A 141 -1.29 -7.58 11.52
N ILE A 142 -1.23 -8.44 10.50
CA ILE A 142 -0.44 -8.21 9.29
C ILE A 142 -1.35 -8.21 8.07
N SER A 143 -1.16 -7.24 7.17
CA SER A 143 -1.87 -7.20 5.89
C SER A 143 -0.94 -6.82 4.74
N ASN A 144 -1.36 -7.11 3.52
CA ASN A 144 -0.71 -6.59 2.32
C ASN A 144 -0.94 -5.08 2.20
N ASN A 145 0.05 -4.33 1.71
CA ASN A 145 -0.03 -2.89 1.52
C ASN A 145 -1.24 -2.43 0.70
N ALA A 146 -1.56 -3.14 -0.38
CA ALA A 146 -2.67 -2.75 -1.26
C ALA A 146 -4.03 -3.01 -0.58
N ASN A 147 -4.16 -4.09 0.21
CA ASN A 147 -5.35 -4.36 1.01
C ASN A 147 -5.53 -3.31 2.11
N ALA A 148 -4.48 -2.96 2.82
CA ALA A 148 -4.52 -1.86 3.78
C ALA A 148 -4.92 -0.54 3.09
N ALA A 149 -4.33 -0.23 1.92
CA ALA A 149 -4.62 1.00 1.20
C ALA A 149 -6.08 1.09 0.73
N VAL A 150 -6.68 0.01 0.22
CA VAL A 150 -8.09 0.03 -0.21
C VAL A 150 -9.04 0.22 0.98
N VAL A 151 -8.73 -0.37 2.13
CA VAL A 151 -9.51 -0.15 3.36
C VAL A 151 -9.39 1.30 3.81
N GLY A 152 -8.16 1.86 3.87
CA GLY A 152 -7.97 3.25 4.24
C GLY A 152 -8.69 4.23 3.30
N PHE A 153 -8.62 3.98 1.98
CA PHE A 153 -9.34 4.79 1.01
C PHE A 153 -10.87 4.73 1.22
N SER A 154 -11.40 3.56 1.55
CA SER A 154 -12.85 3.40 1.79
C SER A 154 -13.35 4.14 3.04
N LEU A 155 -12.48 4.48 3.99
CA LEU A 155 -12.85 5.28 5.17
C LEU A 155 -13.18 6.73 4.82
N GLU A 156 -12.51 7.28 3.80
CA GLU A 156 -12.78 8.62 3.28
C GLU A 156 -13.88 8.64 2.22
N HIS A 157 -14.12 7.49 1.55
CA HIS A 157 -15.05 7.31 0.44
C HIS A 157 -16.08 6.23 0.75
N SER A 158 -16.79 6.39 1.87
CA SER A 158 -17.78 5.42 2.38
C SER A 158 -19.02 5.24 1.49
N GLU A 159 -19.22 6.13 0.53
CA GLU A 159 -20.27 6.05 -0.49
C GLU A 159 -20.08 4.87 -1.44
N TYR A 160 -18.82 4.44 -1.68
CA TYR A 160 -18.51 3.31 -2.56
C TYR A 160 -18.39 2.01 -1.77
N LYS A 161 -18.88 0.92 -2.34
CA LYS A 161 -18.80 -0.44 -1.76
C LYS A 161 -17.87 -1.37 -2.54
N ASN A 162 -17.63 -1.08 -3.82
CA ASN A 162 -16.76 -1.84 -4.70
C ASN A 162 -15.62 -0.92 -5.16
N ILE A 163 -14.45 -1.11 -4.60
CA ILE A 163 -13.30 -0.22 -4.78
C ILE A 163 -12.07 -1.03 -5.16
N ILE A 164 -11.28 -0.49 -6.07
CA ILE A 164 -9.93 -1.00 -6.36
C ILE A 164 -8.90 0.05 -5.95
N PHE A 165 -7.92 -0.34 -5.16
CA PHE A 165 -6.72 0.46 -4.95
C PHE A 165 -5.58 -0.15 -5.74
N HIS A 166 -5.17 0.49 -6.84
CA HIS A 166 -4.05 0.05 -7.66
C HIS A 166 -2.79 0.81 -7.27
N SER A 167 -1.74 0.08 -6.88
CA SER A 167 -0.42 0.63 -6.57
C SER A 167 0.61 0.14 -7.58
N GLN A 168 1.25 1.07 -8.29
CA GLN A 168 2.33 0.81 -9.22
C GLN A 168 3.64 1.43 -8.71
N PRO A 169 4.47 0.70 -7.94
CA PRO A 169 5.71 1.25 -7.38
C PRO A 169 6.73 1.61 -8.47
N PHE A 170 7.52 2.65 -8.23
CA PHE A 170 8.55 3.09 -9.16
C PHE A 170 9.56 1.99 -9.51
N GLY A 171 9.80 1.78 -10.78
CA GLY A 171 10.79 0.84 -11.31
C GLY A 171 10.44 -0.64 -11.17
N PHE A 172 9.26 -0.98 -10.64
CA PHE A 172 8.76 -2.35 -10.65
C PHE A 172 7.80 -2.54 -11.82
N GLY A 173 8.05 -3.53 -12.67
CA GLY A 173 7.23 -3.82 -13.84
C GLY A 173 5.83 -4.32 -13.53
N VAL A 174 5.53 -4.57 -12.27
CA VAL A 174 4.21 -5.05 -11.83
C VAL A 174 3.83 -4.40 -10.51
N GLY A 175 2.64 -3.84 -10.48
CA GLY A 175 2.01 -3.31 -9.26
C GLY A 175 1.23 -4.38 -8.50
N GLY A 176 0.46 -3.94 -7.50
CA GLY A 176 -0.50 -4.74 -6.74
C GLY A 176 -1.85 -4.04 -6.67
N GLN A 177 -2.90 -4.80 -6.40
CA GLN A 177 -4.25 -4.27 -6.22
C GLN A 177 -4.84 -4.74 -4.90
N GLY A 178 -5.39 -3.79 -4.12
CA GLY A 178 -6.34 -4.07 -3.05
C GLY A 178 -7.75 -4.04 -3.64
N ILE A 179 -8.57 -5.02 -3.31
CA ILE A 179 -9.90 -5.18 -3.88
C ILE A 179 -10.92 -5.19 -2.74
N LEU A 180 -11.86 -4.28 -2.80
CA LEU A 180 -13.01 -4.22 -1.89
C LEU A 180 -14.28 -4.54 -2.68
N VAL A 181 -15.07 -5.49 -2.22
CA VAL A 181 -16.37 -5.85 -2.78
C VAL A 181 -17.41 -5.89 -1.67
N ASN A 182 -18.50 -5.16 -1.85
CA ASN A 182 -19.53 -4.99 -0.81
C ASN A 182 -18.96 -4.49 0.54
N GLY A 183 -17.92 -3.68 0.50
CA GLY A 183 -17.25 -3.15 1.69
C GLY A 183 -16.31 -4.14 2.39
N GLN A 184 -16.05 -5.32 1.82
CA GLN A 184 -15.17 -6.33 2.38
C GLN A 184 -13.96 -6.55 1.48
N VAL A 185 -12.80 -6.74 2.09
CA VAL A 185 -11.54 -7.05 1.36
C VAL A 185 -11.63 -8.44 0.76
N VAL A 186 -11.30 -8.55 -0.52
CA VAL A 186 -11.20 -9.82 -1.22
C VAL A 186 -9.76 -10.33 -1.11
N LEU A 187 -9.55 -11.37 -0.31
CA LEU A 187 -8.23 -12.00 -0.16
C LEU A 187 -7.98 -13.09 -1.21
N GLY A 188 -9.04 -13.80 -1.61
CA GLY A 188 -8.92 -14.99 -2.47
C GLY A 188 -8.18 -16.13 -1.76
N LYS A 189 -8.01 -17.25 -2.47
CA LYS A 189 -7.29 -18.40 -1.91
C LYS A 189 -5.84 -18.02 -1.61
N GLU A 190 -5.39 -18.25 -0.38
CA GLU A 190 -4.01 -17.99 0.07
C GLU A 190 -3.57 -16.52 -0.17
N GLY A 191 -4.50 -15.57 -0.09
CA GLY A 191 -4.20 -14.15 -0.25
C GLY A 191 -3.82 -13.70 -1.66
N ILE A 192 -4.17 -14.45 -2.71
CA ILE A 192 -3.72 -14.20 -4.10
C ILE A 192 -4.48 -13.06 -4.80
N ALA A 193 -5.62 -12.62 -4.28
CA ALA A 193 -6.40 -11.58 -4.96
C ALA A 193 -5.59 -10.29 -5.08
N GLY A 194 -5.66 -9.64 -6.25
CA GLY A 194 -4.90 -8.44 -6.55
C GLY A 194 -3.44 -8.65 -6.98
N GLU A 195 -2.93 -9.88 -7.01
CA GLU A 195 -1.58 -10.22 -7.50
C GLU A 195 -1.53 -10.24 -9.02
N ILE A 196 -1.63 -9.08 -9.64
CA ILE A 196 -1.74 -8.91 -11.10
C ILE A 196 -0.51 -9.38 -11.88
N ARG A 197 0.63 -9.61 -11.23
CA ARG A 197 1.87 -10.12 -11.86
C ARG A 197 1.69 -11.47 -12.57
N PHE A 198 0.74 -12.28 -12.13
CA PHE A 198 0.53 -13.60 -12.70
C PHE A 198 -0.11 -13.57 -14.09
N PHE A 199 -0.83 -12.51 -14.42
CA PHE A 199 -1.38 -12.32 -15.77
C PHE A 199 -0.67 -11.23 -16.56
N LEU A 200 -0.30 -10.10 -15.96
CA LEU A 200 0.25 -8.94 -16.67
C LEU A 200 1.48 -9.30 -17.51
N ARG A 201 2.39 -10.11 -16.94
CA ARG A 201 3.58 -10.62 -17.65
C ARG A 201 3.25 -11.54 -18.84
N ARG A 202 2.02 -11.96 -19.00
CA ARG A 202 1.52 -12.78 -20.12
C ARG A 202 0.70 -12.00 -21.11
N MET A 203 0.38 -10.76 -20.82
CA MET A 203 -0.33 -9.88 -21.75
C MET A 203 0.61 -9.38 -22.84
N GLN A 204 0.01 -9.04 -23.98
CA GLN A 204 0.73 -8.34 -25.04
C GLN A 204 0.97 -6.89 -24.61
N LEU A 205 2.22 -6.55 -24.37
CA LEU A 205 2.72 -5.22 -24.03
C LEU A 205 3.65 -4.73 -25.15
N SER A 206 3.90 -3.43 -25.20
CA SER A 206 4.79 -2.82 -26.18
C SER A 206 6.28 -3.13 -25.92
N ASP A 207 6.64 -3.43 -24.67
CA ASP A 207 7.98 -3.88 -24.23
C ASP A 207 7.86 -4.73 -22.96
N ASP A 208 8.98 -5.15 -22.41
CA ASP A 208 9.06 -5.84 -21.12
C ASP A 208 8.52 -4.98 -19.97
N CYS A 209 7.76 -5.58 -19.03
CA CYS A 209 7.16 -4.87 -17.91
C CYS A 209 8.17 -4.05 -17.10
N GLU A 210 9.37 -4.60 -16.87
CA GLU A 210 10.41 -3.92 -16.09
C GLU A 210 10.93 -2.69 -16.82
N LYS A 211 11.02 -2.70 -18.15
CA LYS A 211 11.39 -1.52 -18.94
C LYS A 211 10.30 -0.47 -18.96
N LEU A 212 9.05 -0.90 -19.16
CA LEU A 212 7.89 0.00 -19.15
C LEU A 212 7.76 0.78 -17.85
N ALA A 213 8.13 0.19 -16.71
CA ALA A 213 8.04 0.82 -15.39
C ALA A 213 8.98 2.02 -15.14
N TRP A 214 9.89 2.32 -16.09
CA TRP A 214 10.87 3.40 -15.93
C TRP A 214 10.49 4.70 -16.65
N HIS A 215 9.37 4.75 -17.38
CA HIS A 215 8.91 5.95 -18.06
C HIS A 215 7.38 6.07 -18.04
N GLN A 216 6.90 7.30 -18.07
CA GLN A 216 5.48 7.62 -17.85
C GLN A 216 4.54 6.92 -18.86
N THR A 217 4.91 6.90 -20.14
CA THR A 217 4.10 6.22 -21.19
C THR A 217 4.01 4.72 -20.97
N GLY A 218 5.08 4.08 -20.49
CA GLY A 218 5.09 2.67 -20.14
C GLY A 218 4.25 2.39 -18.89
N VAL A 219 4.37 3.22 -17.85
CA VAL A 219 3.50 3.13 -16.66
C VAL A 219 2.03 3.28 -17.05
N LYS A 220 1.69 4.20 -17.98
CA LYS A 220 0.33 4.34 -18.51
C LYS A 220 -0.17 3.02 -19.11
N GLU A 221 0.63 2.37 -19.94
CA GLU A 221 0.28 1.08 -20.55
C GLU A 221 0.08 0.00 -19.48
N LEU A 222 1.01 -0.14 -18.54
CA LEU A 222 0.93 -1.11 -17.43
C LEU A 222 -0.32 -0.92 -16.60
N VAL A 223 -0.65 0.32 -16.25
CA VAL A 223 -1.84 0.67 -15.46
C VAL A 223 -3.11 0.31 -16.23
N ILE A 224 -3.27 0.76 -17.47
CA ILE A 224 -4.46 0.47 -18.28
C ILE A 224 -4.67 -1.03 -18.42
N LYS A 225 -3.61 -1.77 -18.79
CA LYS A 225 -3.66 -3.23 -18.93
C LYS A 225 -3.98 -3.95 -17.61
N SER A 226 -3.55 -3.40 -16.49
CA SER A 226 -3.86 -3.95 -15.16
C SER A 226 -5.29 -3.68 -14.72
N LEU A 227 -5.87 -2.55 -15.11
CA LEU A 227 -7.22 -2.15 -14.72
C LEU A 227 -8.32 -2.84 -15.54
N LEU A 228 -8.08 -3.08 -16.82
CA LEU A 228 -9.08 -3.67 -17.73
C LEU A 228 -9.72 -4.97 -17.19
N PRO A 229 -8.93 -5.99 -16.76
CA PRO A 229 -9.50 -7.22 -16.24
C PRO A 229 -10.31 -7.01 -14.97
N VAL A 230 -9.82 -6.20 -14.04
CA VAL A 230 -10.52 -5.99 -12.75
C VAL A 230 -11.79 -5.19 -12.92
N ILE A 231 -11.82 -4.20 -13.84
CA ILE A 231 -13.05 -3.48 -14.19
C ILE A 231 -14.09 -4.46 -14.76
N SER A 232 -13.66 -5.34 -15.68
CA SER A 232 -14.58 -6.28 -16.34
C SER A 232 -15.10 -7.38 -15.42
N ILE A 233 -14.33 -7.78 -14.39
CA ILE A 233 -14.68 -8.89 -13.49
C ILE A 233 -15.43 -8.39 -12.26
N ILE A 234 -14.98 -7.28 -11.66
CA ILE A 234 -15.50 -6.75 -10.39
C ILE A 234 -16.56 -5.68 -10.61
N GLY A 235 -16.45 -4.86 -11.68
CA GLY A 235 -17.29 -3.69 -11.89
C GLY A 235 -17.17 -2.68 -10.75
N PRO A 236 -15.97 -2.18 -10.41
CA PRO A 236 -15.78 -1.27 -9.28
C PRO A 236 -16.49 0.06 -9.53
N GLU A 237 -16.98 0.68 -8.46
CA GLU A 237 -17.56 2.03 -8.49
C GLU A 237 -16.46 3.09 -8.52
N ALA A 238 -15.33 2.82 -7.84
CA ALA A 238 -14.19 3.72 -7.77
C ALA A 238 -12.85 2.97 -7.90
N ILE A 239 -11.87 3.64 -8.48
CA ILE A 239 -10.47 3.20 -8.55
C ILE A 239 -9.59 4.29 -7.96
N ALA A 240 -8.85 3.98 -6.91
CA ALA A 240 -7.75 4.77 -6.39
C ALA A 240 -6.45 4.29 -7.05
N LEU A 241 -5.76 5.17 -7.74
CA LEU A 241 -4.54 4.86 -8.49
C LEU A 241 -3.35 5.61 -7.89
N PHE A 242 -2.38 4.88 -7.40
CA PHE A 242 -1.10 5.39 -6.94
C PHE A 242 0.05 4.91 -7.82
N SER A 243 0.80 5.85 -8.36
CA SER A 243 2.14 5.62 -8.89
C SER A 243 2.91 6.95 -8.89
N PRO A 244 4.20 6.94 -8.56
CA PRO A 244 5.05 8.13 -8.67
C PRO A 244 5.18 8.68 -10.09
N MET A 245 4.88 7.87 -11.10
CA MET A 245 4.91 8.23 -12.51
C MET A 245 3.52 8.13 -13.16
N THR A 246 2.46 8.25 -12.37
CA THR A 246 1.09 8.18 -12.90
C THR A 246 0.86 9.31 -13.91
N PRO A 247 0.35 9.00 -15.10
CA PRO A 247 -0.26 9.98 -15.98
C PRO A 247 -1.42 10.67 -15.29
N ASP A 248 -1.86 11.78 -15.82
CA ASP A 248 -3.02 12.45 -15.25
C ASP A 248 -4.32 11.62 -15.44
N LYS A 249 -5.36 12.01 -14.70
CA LYS A 249 -6.64 11.31 -14.70
C LYS A 249 -7.25 11.14 -16.09
N GLU A 250 -7.18 12.20 -16.89
CA GLU A 250 -7.81 12.21 -18.23
C GLU A 250 -7.06 11.28 -19.19
N GLU A 251 -5.73 11.22 -19.12
CA GLU A 251 -4.96 10.27 -19.93
C GLU A 251 -5.28 8.81 -19.61
N ILE A 252 -5.53 8.47 -18.33
CA ILE A 252 -5.96 7.12 -17.94
C ILE A 252 -7.38 6.85 -18.44
N LYS A 253 -8.30 7.80 -18.28
CA LYS A 253 -9.68 7.68 -18.81
C LYS A 253 -9.71 7.45 -20.29
N GLU A 254 -9.02 8.28 -21.10
CA GLU A 254 -8.93 8.12 -22.54
C GLU A 254 -8.39 6.75 -22.93
N GLY A 255 -7.35 6.28 -22.22
CA GLY A 255 -6.79 4.95 -22.45
C GLY A 255 -7.81 3.82 -22.20
N LEU A 256 -8.60 3.92 -21.13
CA LEU A 256 -9.63 2.94 -20.79
C LEU A 256 -10.82 3.02 -21.77
N LEU A 257 -11.23 4.22 -22.20
CA LEU A 257 -12.32 4.43 -23.18
C LEU A 257 -12.04 3.76 -24.53
N SER A 258 -10.79 3.48 -24.85
CA SER A 258 -10.46 2.70 -26.05
C SER A 258 -10.92 1.23 -25.97
N PHE A 259 -11.31 0.74 -24.80
CA PHE A 259 -11.68 -0.65 -24.53
C PHE A 259 -13.06 -0.80 -23.87
N ILE A 260 -13.48 0.19 -23.07
CA ILE A 260 -14.67 0.11 -22.22
C ILE A 260 -15.59 1.28 -22.56
N PRO A 261 -16.91 1.07 -22.81
CA PRO A 261 -17.88 2.15 -22.98
C PRO A 261 -17.94 3.08 -21.75
N GLN A 262 -18.20 4.35 -21.98
CA GLN A 262 -18.15 5.40 -20.96
C GLN A 262 -19.05 5.12 -19.74
N GLU A 263 -20.21 4.52 -19.97
CA GLU A 263 -21.18 4.19 -18.92
C GLU A 263 -20.69 3.14 -17.92
N PHE A 264 -19.61 2.41 -18.23
CA PHE A 264 -19.02 1.39 -17.34
C PHE A 264 -17.70 1.82 -16.72
N LEU A 265 -17.25 3.06 -17.00
CA LEU A 265 -16.03 3.56 -16.37
C LEU A 265 -16.27 3.91 -14.89
N PRO A 266 -15.42 3.38 -13.98
CA PRO A 266 -15.47 3.78 -12.59
C PRO A 266 -14.99 5.22 -12.39
N GLU A 267 -15.31 5.82 -11.25
CA GLU A 267 -14.67 7.07 -10.85
C GLU A 267 -13.19 6.82 -10.54
N ILE A 268 -12.29 7.65 -11.09
CA ILE A 268 -10.84 7.49 -10.95
C ILE A 268 -10.28 8.57 -10.04
N TYR A 269 -9.53 8.17 -9.03
CA TYR A 269 -8.83 9.02 -8.09
C TYR A 269 -7.32 8.84 -8.26
N ILE A 270 -6.60 9.92 -8.56
CA ILE A 270 -5.14 9.89 -8.59
C ILE A 270 -4.62 10.19 -7.19
N ILE A 271 -3.93 9.23 -6.60
CA ILE A 271 -3.40 9.31 -5.25
C ILE A 271 -1.95 9.81 -5.31
N LYS A 272 -1.67 10.87 -4.60
CA LYS A 272 -0.30 11.43 -4.49
C LYS A 272 0.53 10.69 -3.46
N GLU A 273 -0.08 10.35 -2.33
CA GLU A 273 0.54 9.73 -1.17
C GLU A 273 -0.29 8.52 -0.74
N SER A 274 0.27 7.32 -0.86
CA SER A 274 -0.47 6.09 -0.51
C SER A 274 -0.28 5.66 0.95
N TRP A 275 0.80 6.08 1.59
CA TRP A 275 1.21 5.57 2.89
C TRP A 275 0.22 5.89 4.02
N TYR A 276 -0.45 7.04 3.99
CA TYR A 276 -1.43 7.37 5.02
C TYR A 276 -2.71 6.52 4.90
N TYR A 277 -3.17 6.21 3.68
CA TYR A 277 -4.25 5.23 3.47
C TYR A 277 -3.85 3.85 4.00
N MET A 278 -2.60 3.44 3.77
CA MET A 278 -2.10 2.17 4.31
C MET A 278 -2.09 2.16 5.84
N LEU A 279 -1.65 3.26 6.49
CA LEU A 279 -1.65 3.37 7.95
C LEU A 279 -3.06 3.35 8.52
N ASP A 280 -3.98 4.14 7.98
CA ASP A 280 -5.37 4.18 8.45
C ASP A 280 -6.07 2.85 8.20
N GLY A 281 -5.84 2.23 7.04
CA GLY A 281 -6.44 0.95 6.69
C GLY A 281 -5.92 -0.22 7.52
N ILE A 282 -4.61 -0.29 7.77
CA ILE A 282 -4.08 -1.37 8.64
C ILE A 282 -4.53 -1.20 10.09
N THR A 283 -4.66 0.05 10.55
CA THR A 283 -5.23 0.34 11.86
C THR A 283 -6.68 -0.14 11.95
N LYS A 284 -7.48 0.14 10.92
CA LYS A 284 -8.88 -0.33 10.85
C LYS A 284 -8.98 -1.86 10.86
N LEU A 285 -8.17 -2.53 10.03
CA LEU A 285 -8.12 -3.99 10.00
C LEU A 285 -7.75 -4.59 11.37
N CYS A 286 -6.79 -3.98 12.06
CA CYS A 286 -6.40 -4.40 13.41
C CYS A 286 -7.54 -4.22 14.41
N LEU A 287 -8.24 -3.10 14.37
CA LEU A 287 -9.38 -2.84 15.25
C LEU A 287 -10.53 -3.81 15.00
N ASP A 288 -10.77 -4.19 13.75
CA ASP A 288 -11.82 -5.17 13.41
C ASP A 288 -11.46 -6.55 13.97
N ASP A 289 -10.21 -7.00 13.78
CA ASP A 289 -9.71 -8.29 14.29
C ASP A 289 -9.83 -8.36 15.82
N LEU A 290 -9.39 -7.31 16.54
CA LEU A 290 -9.49 -7.27 18.00
C LEU A 290 -10.94 -7.33 18.49
N ASN A 291 -11.88 -6.67 17.79
CA ASN A 291 -13.30 -6.68 18.18
C ASN A 291 -13.96 -8.04 17.91
N GLU A 292 -13.60 -8.73 16.85
CA GLU A 292 -14.09 -10.07 16.56
C GLU A 292 -13.63 -11.07 17.64
N ASN A 293 -12.38 -10.97 18.08
CA ASN A 293 -11.80 -11.82 19.12
C ASN A 293 -12.42 -11.58 20.52
N GLU A 294 -12.96 -10.38 20.81
CA GLU A 294 -13.65 -10.08 22.07
C GLU A 294 -15.10 -10.59 22.12
N GLN A 295 -15.69 -10.95 20.99
CA GLN A 295 -17.08 -11.45 20.90
C GLN A 295 -17.19 -12.98 20.96
N VAL A 296 -16.06 -13.69 20.95
CA VAL A 296 -15.95 -15.14 21.05
C VAL A 296 -15.61 -15.53 22.48
#